data_be0f97328904e9627d51db96ba5a2333
#
_entry.id   be0f97328904e9627d51db96ba5a2333
#
_cell.length_a   1.000
_cell.length_b   1.000
_cell.length_c   1.000
_cell.angle_alpha   90.00
_cell.angle_beta   90.00
_cell.angle_gamma   90.00
#
_symmetry.space_group_name_H-M   'P 1'
#
loop_
_entity.id
_entity.type
_entity.pdbx_description
1 polymer ?
#
loop_
_entity_poly.entity_id
_entity_poly.type
_entity_poly.pdbx_seq_one_letter_code
_entity_poly.pdbx_strand_id
1 'polypeptide(L)'
;MRMSDFVAKYITEMLDEQNGSAEIQRNELAGNLGCVPSQINYVITSRFTPEQGYIVESRRGGGGYIRISRVSMDRGTAIMHIINSVGNSLDKASAEAMLNNMVNRSIIELSIAKVMASALSDRALHTVEQEKRDSLRADLFKNMLLAIS
;
A
#
# COMPACT_ATOMS: atom_id res chain seq x y z
N MET A 1 8.16 14.76 -19.95
CA MET A 1 7.41 13.57 -19.49
C MET A 1 7.24 12.62 -20.67
N ARG A 2 7.57 11.36 -20.49
CA ARG A 2 7.38 10.35 -21.53
C ARG A 2 5.90 10.05 -21.71
N MET A 3 5.50 9.62 -22.92
CA MET A 3 4.11 9.24 -23.17
C MET A 3 3.63 8.15 -22.21
N SER A 4 4.49 7.17 -21.88
CA SER A 4 4.14 6.12 -20.93
C SER A 4 3.85 6.66 -19.52
N ASP A 5 4.57 7.67 -19.08
CA ASP A 5 4.32 8.33 -17.79
C ASP A 5 2.99 9.07 -17.80
N PHE A 6 2.68 9.72 -18.90
CA PHE A 6 1.42 10.46 -19.08
C PHE A 6 0.22 9.48 -19.07
N VAL A 7 0.33 8.38 -19.80
CA VAL A 7 -0.71 7.34 -19.83
C VAL A 7 -0.93 6.73 -18.45
N ALA A 8 0.16 6.39 -17.76
CA ALA A 8 0.08 5.80 -16.42
C ALA A 8 -0.59 6.76 -15.44
N LYS A 9 -0.24 8.03 -15.49
CA LYS A 9 -0.85 9.07 -14.65
C LYS A 9 -2.35 9.22 -14.93
N TYR A 10 -2.73 9.20 -16.19
CA TYR A 10 -4.14 9.31 -16.58
C TYR A 10 -4.96 8.12 -16.05
N ILE A 11 -4.43 6.89 -16.18
CA ILE A 11 -5.09 5.69 -15.66
C ILE A 11 -5.20 5.75 -14.14
N THR A 12 -4.15 6.18 -13.45
CA THR A 12 -4.15 6.32 -11.99
C THR A 12 -5.22 7.31 -11.53
N GLU A 13 -5.35 8.44 -12.21
CA GLU A 13 -6.38 9.43 -11.92
C GLU A 13 -7.79 8.86 -12.16
N MET A 14 -7.98 8.06 -13.22
CA MET A 14 -9.26 7.37 -13.46
C MET A 14 -9.61 6.41 -12.32
N LEU A 15 -8.62 5.65 -11.83
CA LEU A 15 -8.81 4.72 -10.70
C LEU A 15 -9.20 5.47 -9.43
N ASP A 16 -8.56 6.61 -9.17
CA ASP A 16 -8.87 7.44 -8.01
C ASP A 16 -10.31 7.99 -8.08
N GLU A 17 -10.75 8.41 -9.26
CA GLU A 17 -12.11 8.95 -9.47
C GLU A 17 -13.18 7.86 -9.41
N GLN A 18 -12.84 6.62 -9.76
CA GLN A 18 -13.79 5.51 -9.88
C GLN A 18 -13.66 4.47 -8.76
N ASN A 19 -13.19 4.87 -7.60
CA ASN A 19 -13.07 4.02 -6.42
C ASN A 19 -12.18 2.77 -6.61
N GLY A 20 -11.11 2.91 -7.40
CA GLY A 20 -10.10 1.87 -7.56
C GLY A 20 -10.35 0.86 -8.67
N SER A 21 -11.39 1.03 -9.48
CA SER A 21 -11.67 0.17 -10.63
C SER A 21 -12.06 1.00 -11.83
N ALA A 22 -11.46 0.75 -12.99
CA ALA A 22 -11.75 1.48 -14.22
C ALA A 22 -11.81 0.53 -15.41
N GLU A 23 -12.72 0.80 -16.33
CA GLU A 23 -12.81 0.09 -17.60
C GLU A 23 -12.22 0.96 -18.70
N ILE A 24 -11.35 0.38 -19.50
CA ILE A 24 -10.61 1.07 -20.56
C ILE A 24 -10.82 0.36 -21.88
N GLN A 25 -11.20 1.10 -22.91
CA GLN A 25 -11.14 0.65 -24.28
C GLN A 25 -9.83 1.18 -24.89
N ARG A 26 -8.96 0.28 -25.34
CA ARG A 26 -7.62 0.66 -25.79
C ARG A 26 -7.61 1.69 -26.90
N ASN A 27 -8.43 1.46 -27.93
CA ASN A 27 -8.45 2.33 -29.11
C ASN A 27 -9.00 3.72 -28.77
N GLU A 28 -10.03 3.78 -27.95
CA GLU A 28 -10.64 5.03 -27.50
C GLU A 28 -9.67 5.84 -26.65
N LEU A 29 -9.05 5.18 -25.67
CA LEU A 29 -8.10 5.84 -24.80
C LEU A 29 -6.86 6.34 -25.58
N ALA A 30 -6.34 5.53 -26.48
CA ALA A 30 -5.23 5.91 -27.34
C ALA A 30 -5.56 7.13 -28.18
N GLY A 31 -6.77 7.15 -28.77
CA GLY A 31 -7.25 8.29 -29.53
C GLY A 31 -7.35 9.56 -28.68
N ASN A 32 -7.90 9.44 -27.47
CA ASN A 32 -8.06 10.57 -26.55
C ASN A 32 -6.71 11.13 -26.06
N LEU A 33 -5.71 10.28 -25.90
CA LEU A 33 -4.40 10.67 -25.39
C LEU A 33 -3.39 10.98 -26.48
N GLY A 34 -3.75 10.78 -27.77
CA GLY A 34 -2.85 11.05 -28.89
C GLY A 34 -1.71 10.05 -29.00
N CYS A 35 -1.94 8.79 -28.66
CA CYS A 35 -0.96 7.73 -28.79
C CYS A 35 -1.56 6.52 -29.54
N VAL A 36 -0.77 5.47 -29.74
CA VAL A 36 -1.24 4.24 -30.39
C VAL A 36 -1.70 3.21 -29.37
N PRO A 37 -2.62 2.29 -29.71
CA PRO A 37 -3.12 1.29 -28.76
C PRO A 37 -2.03 0.41 -28.15
N SER A 38 -0.96 0.12 -28.88
CA SER A 38 0.18 -0.65 -28.34
C SER A 38 0.88 0.06 -27.19
N GLN A 39 0.86 1.38 -27.17
CA GLN A 39 1.41 2.18 -26.06
C GLN A 39 0.58 1.99 -24.80
N ILE A 40 -0.74 1.98 -24.93
CA ILE A 40 -1.64 1.69 -23.80
C ILE A 40 -1.34 0.30 -23.24
N ASN A 41 -1.23 -0.69 -24.11
CA ASN A 41 -0.97 -2.06 -23.71
C ASN A 41 0.38 -2.21 -22.98
N TYR A 42 1.42 -1.54 -23.48
CA TYR A 42 2.74 -1.51 -22.86
C TYR A 42 2.67 -0.94 -21.43
N VAL A 43 1.99 0.16 -21.24
CA VAL A 43 1.84 0.78 -19.92
C VAL A 43 1.11 -0.15 -18.95
N ILE A 44 0.02 -0.76 -19.40
CA ILE A 44 -0.76 -1.67 -18.55
C ILE A 44 0.08 -2.87 -18.13
N THR A 45 0.79 -3.49 -19.05
CA THR A 45 1.58 -4.70 -18.76
C THR A 45 2.84 -4.41 -17.93
N SER A 46 3.36 -3.19 -17.97
CA SER A 46 4.60 -2.82 -17.27
C SER A 46 4.38 -2.11 -15.94
N ARG A 47 3.26 -1.38 -15.77
CA ARG A 47 3.04 -0.54 -14.58
C ARG A 47 1.84 -0.95 -13.73
N PHE A 48 0.92 -1.72 -14.27
CA PHE A 48 -0.28 -2.16 -13.56
C PHE A 48 -0.26 -3.68 -13.39
N THR A 49 0.74 -4.16 -12.67
CA THR A 49 1.00 -5.59 -12.47
C THR A 49 0.45 -6.05 -11.11
N PRO A 50 0.22 -7.36 -10.93
CA PRO A 50 -0.17 -7.88 -9.62
C PRO A 50 0.82 -7.55 -8.51
N GLU A 51 2.13 -7.54 -8.81
CA GLU A 51 3.18 -7.20 -7.85
C GLU A 51 3.07 -5.74 -7.38
N GLN A 52 2.49 -4.88 -8.20
CA GLN A 52 2.27 -3.46 -7.88
C GLN A 52 0.89 -3.20 -7.29
N GLY A 53 0.09 -4.25 -7.09
CA GLY A 53 -1.20 -4.15 -6.43
C GLY A 53 -2.39 -3.98 -7.36
N TYR A 54 -2.32 -4.48 -8.59
CA TYR A 54 -3.40 -4.36 -9.57
C TYR A 54 -3.83 -5.71 -10.12
N ILE A 55 -5.11 -5.80 -10.50
CA ILE A 55 -5.65 -6.92 -11.25
C ILE A 55 -6.14 -6.37 -12.59
N VAL A 56 -5.73 -6.99 -13.68
CA VAL A 56 -6.12 -6.59 -15.04
C VAL A 56 -6.88 -7.74 -15.68
N GLU A 57 -8.10 -7.47 -16.10
CA GLU A 57 -8.97 -8.42 -16.79
C GLU A 57 -9.27 -7.90 -18.19
N SER A 58 -9.03 -8.72 -19.20
CA SER A 58 -9.38 -8.40 -20.59
C SER A 58 -10.69 -9.11 -20.95
N ARG A 59 -11.64 -8.38 -21.51
CA ARG A 59 -12.88 -8.96 -22.00
C ARG A 59 -12.99 -8.78 -23.50
N ARG A 60 -13.33 -9.86 -24.20
CA ARG A 60 -13.59 -9.85 -25.62
C ARG A 60 -15.08 -9.65 -25.86
N GLY A 61 -15.41 -8.85 -26.85
CA GLY A 61 -16.80 -8.55 -27.24
C GLY A 61 -17.09 -7.06 -27.14
N GLY A 62 -17.87 -6.50 -28.07
CA GLY A 62 -18.25 -5.09 -28.09
C GLY A 62 -17.09 -4.12 -28.24
N GLY A 63 -15.98 -4.53 -28.94
CA GLY A 63 -14.80 -3.69 -29.13
C GLY A 63 -13.64 -3.95 -28.19
N GLY A 64 -13.72 -4.90 -27.26
CA GLY A 64 -12.66 -5.31 -26.37
C GLY A 64 -12.28 -4.24 -25.34
N TYR A 65 -12.56 -4.47 -24.09
CA TYR A 65 -12.14 -3.56 -23.03
C TYR A 65 -11.33 -4.27 -21.96
N ILE A 66 -10.58 -3.47 -21.20
CA ILE A 66 -9.74 -3.91 -20.11
C ILE A 66 -10.30 -3.31 -18.84
N ARG A 67 -10.46 -4.15 -17.81
CA ARG A 67 -10.79 -3.68 -16.47
C ARG A 67 -9.54 -3.73 -15.62
N ILE A 68 -9.15 -2.59 -15.07
CA ILE A 68 -8.05 -2.48 -14.11
C ILE A 68 -8.65 -2.23 -12.74
N SER A 69 -8.30 -3.07 -11.78
CA SER A 69 -8.76 -2.93 -10.40
C SER A 69 -7.55 -2.83 -9.48
N ARG A 70 -7.60 -1.86 -8.56
CA ARG A 70 -6.59 -1.75 -7.50
C ARG A 70 -6.97 -2.70 -6.38
N VAL A 71 -6.05 -3.60 -6.00
CA VAL A 71 -6.26 -4.47 -4.85
C VAL A 71 -5.86 -3.68 -3.61
N SER A 72 -6.85 -3.22 -2.85
CA SER A 72 -6.58 -2.64 -1.55
C SER A 72 -6.76 -3.73 -0.50
N MET A 73 -5.68 -4.03 0.22
CA MET A 73 -5.79 -4.81 1.43
C MET A 73 -6.57 -3.97 2.44
N ASP A 74 -7.63 -4.53 3.02
CA ASP A 74 -8.38 -3.82 4.02
C ASP A 74 -7.48 -3.53 5.23
N ARG A 75 -7.74 -2.44 5.97
CA ARG A 75 -6.91 -1.98 7.06
C ARG A 75 -6.73 -3.04 8.16
N GLY A 76 -7.79 -3.72 8.51
CA GLY A 76 -7.75 -4.78 9.53
C GLY A 76 -6.85 -5.94 9.13
N THR A 77 -6.93 -6.38 7.88
CA THR A 77 -6.08 -7.44 7.35
C THR A 77 -4.62 -7.01 7.32
N ALA A 78 -4.34 -5.76 6.92
CA ALA A 78 -2.98 -5.22 6.90
C ALA A 78 -2.39 -5.20 8.31
N ILE A 79 -3.16 -4.77 9.32
CA ILE A 79 -2.72 -4.75 10.71
C ILE A 79 -2.43 -6.17 11.21
N MET A 80 -3.28 -7.13 10.91
CA MET A 80 -3.05 -8.52 11.31
C MET A 80 -1.79 -9.11 10.68
N HIS A 81 -1.49 -8.78 9.43
CA HIS A 81 -0.23 -9.19 8.80
C HIS A 81 0.98 -8.62 9.53
N ILE A 82 0.91 -7.37 9.94
CA ILE A 82 1.99 -6.71 10.69
C ILE A 82 2.17 -7.40 12.05
N ILE A 83 1.08 -7.63 12.78
CA ILE A 83 1.13 -8.33 14.07
C ILE A 83 1.80 -9.69 13.93
N ASN A 84 1.42 -10.45 12.91
CA ASN A 84 1.98 -11.78 12.66
C ASN A 84 3.45 -11.74 12.25
N SER A 85 3.91 -10.63 11.67
CA SER A 85 5.31 -10.45 11.27
C SER A 85 6.22 -10.04 12.43
N VAL A 86 5.66 -9.48 13.50
CA VAL A 86 6.42 -9.11 14.70
C VAL A 86 6.63 -10.38 15.54
N GLY A 87 7.81 -10.88 15.64
CA GLY A 87 8.09 -12.07 16.46
C GLY A 87 7.99 -11.78 17.95
N ASN A 88 8.81 -12.47 18.71
CA ASN A 88 8.87 -12.32 20.16
C ASN A 88 9.81 -11.19 20.60
N SER A 89 10.44 -10.51 19.65
CA SER A 89 11.44 -9.49 19.93
C SER A 89 11.34 -8.40 18.87
N LEU A 90 11.42 -7.14 19.30
CA LEU A 90 11.31 -5.98 18.41
C LEU A 90 12.24 -4.89 18.94
N ASP A 91 13.26 -4.55 18.17
CA ASP A 91 14.15 -3.45 18.53
C ASP A 91 13.53 -2.10 18.17
N LYS A 92 14.07 -1.03 18.75
CA LYS A 92 13.57 0.34 18.56
C LYS A 92 13.56 0.74 17.07
N ALA A 93 14.66 0.49 16.37
CA ALA A 93 14.79 0.89 14.97
C ALA A 93 13.74 0.19 14.07
N SER A 94 13.53 -1.10 14.30
CA SER A 94 12.52 -1.87 13.56
C SER A 94 11.11 -1.38 13.85
N ALA A 95 10.80 -1.04 15.10
CA ALA A 95 9.51 -0.48 15.48
C ALA A 95 9.25 0.85 14.77
N GLU A 96 10.23 1.74 14.75
CA GLU A 96 10.13 3.03 14.07
C GLU A 96 9.94 2.84 12.56
N ALA A 97 10.68 1.92 11.96
CA ALA A 97 10.56 1.62 10.52
C ALA A 97 9.17 1.07 10.17
N MET A 98 8.63 0.19 11.00
CA MET A 98 7.29 -0.35 10.82
C MET A 98 6.23 0.74 10.92
N LEU A 99 6.33 1.63 11.91
CA LEU A 99 5.39 2.74 12.09
C LEU A 99 5.43 3.71 10.91
N ASN A 100 6.63 4.05 10.43
CA ASN A 100 6.78 4.91 9.26
C ASN A 100 6.15 4.29 8.01
N ASN A 101 6.36 3.00 7.81
CA ASN A 101 5.75 2.27 6.70
C ASN A 101 4.23 2.29 6.79
N MET A 102 3.68 2.08 7.99
CA MET A 102 2.23 2.10 8.21
C MET A 102 1.62 3.48 7.91
N VAL A 103 2.31 4.56 8.29
CA VAL A 103 1.87 5.93 7.97
C VAL A 103 1.90 6.15 6.46
N ASN A 104 2.99 5.74 5.80
CA ASN A 104 3.13 5.90 4.35
C ASN A 104 2.08 5.13 3.56
N ARG A 105 1.61 4.00 4.10
CA ARG A 105 0.56 3.18 3.50
C ARG A 105 -0.84 3.59 3.96
N SER A 106 -0.97 4.67 4.72
CA SER A 106 -2.25 5.17 5.26
C SER A 106 -2.98 4.16 6.14
N ILE A 107 -2.25 3.27 6.81
CA ILE A 107 -2.82 2.30 7.75
C ILE A 107 -3.12 2.97 9.08
N ILE A 108 -2.23 3.87 9.52
CA ILE A 108 -2.42 4.69 10.73
C ILE A 108 -2.10 6.15 10.43
N GLU A 109 -2.64 7.05 11.24
CA GLU A 109 -2.33 8.47 11.17
C GLU A 109 -0.97 8.76 11.80
N LEU A 110 -0.32 9.82 11.36
CA LEU A 110 0.98 10.23 11.90
C LEU A 110 0.92 10.50 13.40
N SER A 111 -0.16 11.10 13.89
CA SER A 111 -0.34 11.39 15.32
C SER A 111 -0.35 10.11 16.17
N ILE A 112 -0.99 9.07 15.69
CA ILE A 112 -1.01 7.75 16.35
C ILE A 112 0.39 7.12 16.34
N ALA A 113 1.07 7.18 15.20
CA ALA A 113 2.42 6.66 15.08
C ALA A 113 3.39 7.33 16.03
N LYS A 114 3.28 8.64 16.20
CA LYS A 114 4.12 9.40 17.16
C LYS A 114 3.88 8.96 18.60
N VAL A 115 2.64 8.77 18.99
CA VAL A 115 2.30 8.30 20.34
C VAL A 115 2.86 6.89 20.56
N MET A 116 2.68 6.00 19.60
CA MET A 116 3.18 4.63 19.67
C MET A 116 4.71 4.61 19.77
N ALA A 117 5.39 5.39 18.92
CA ALA A 117 6.86 5.47 18.95
C ALA A 117 7.37 5.97 20.30
N SER A 118 6.70 6.93 20.88
CA SER A 118 7.02 7.46 22.21
C SER A 118 6.92 6.39 23.29
N ALA A 119 5.84 5.62 23.27
CA ALA A 119 5.63 4.52 24.24
C ALA A 119 6.62 3.36 24.07
N LEU A 120 7.12 3.15 22.86
CA LEU A 120 8.05 2.06 22.53
C LEU A 120 9.52 2.46 22.64
N SER A 121 9.80 3.70 23.00
CA SER A 121 11.17 4.20 23.07
C SER A 121 11.93 3.61 24.26
N ASP A 122 13.25 3.57 24.15
CA ASP A 122 14.10 3.16 25.29
C ASP A 122 13.94 4.09 26.47
N ARG A 123 13.65 5.36 26.22
CA ARG A 123 13.36 6.33 27.27
C ARG A 123 12.13 5.94 28.09
N ALA A 124 11.06 5.51 27.42
CA ALA A 124 9.84 5.04 28.09
C ALA A 124 10.09 3.73 28.84
N LEU A 125 10.94 2.87 28.30
CA LEU A 125 11.23 1.54 28.84
C LEU A 125 12.46 1.53 29.76
N HIS A 126 12.91 2.68 30.27
CA HIS A 126 14.17 2.81 31.00
C HIS A 126 14.21 1.98 32.30
N THR A 127 13.07 1.70 32.93
CA THR A 127 13.00 0.88 34.14
C THR A 127 13.11 -0.61 33.86
N VAL A 128 13.03 -1.01 32.59
CA VAL A 128 13.16 -2.41 32.17
C VAL A 128 14.61 -2.68 31.78
N GLU A 129 15.15 -3.81 32.22
CA GLU A 129 16.49 -4.24 31.85
C GLU A 129 16.60 -4.34 30.33
N GLN A 130 17.75 -3.90 29.79
CA GLN A 130 17.93 -3.80 28.35
C GLN A 130 17.67 -5.11 27.60
N GLU A 131 18.07 -6.23 28.20
CA GLU A 131 17.86 -7.56 27.59
C GLU A 131 16.37 -7.93 27.47
N LYS A 132 15.50 -7.27 28.25
CA LYS A 132 14.05 -7.55 28.25
C LYS A 132 13.23 -6.52 27.46
N ARG A 133 13.86 -5.42 27.05
CA ARG A 133 13.14 -4.32 26.38
C ARG A 133 12.56 -4.73 25.03
N ASP A 134 13.31 -5.47 24.24
CA ASP A 134 12.87 -5.88 22.91
C ASP A 134 11.68 -6.85 22.99
N SER A 135 11.66 -7.73 23.97
CA SER A 135 10.54 -8.63 24.19
C SER A 135 9.28 -7.86 24.63
N LEU A 136 9.42 -6.93 25.57
CA LEU A 136 8.31 -6.09 26.02
C LEU A 136 7.82 -5.18 24.89
N ARG A 137 8.75 -4.60 24.13
CA ARG A 137 8.40 -3.75 23.00
C ARG A 137 7.56 -4.50 21.96
N ALA A 138 7.91 -5.75 21.66
CA ALA A 138 7.14 -6.59 20.76
C ALA A 138 5.71 -6.79 21.29
N ASP A 139 5.55 -7.09 22.57
CA ASP A 139 4.25 -7.28 23.17
C ASP A 139 3.42 -5.99 23.18
N LEU A 140 4.04 -4.87 23.52
CA LEU A 140 3.38 -3.56 23.51
C LEU A 140 2.92 -3.18 22.11
N PHE A 141 3.78 -3.36 21.12
CA PHE A 141 3.48 -3.02 19.74
C PHE A 141 2.28 -3.83 19.23
N LYS A 142 2.29 -5.13 19.45
CA LYS A 142 1.18 -6.00 19.05
C LYS A 142 -0.12 -5.63 19.77
N ASN A 143 -0.07 -5.35 21.06
CA ASN A 143 -1.27 -4.94 21.82
C ASN A 143 -1.83 -3.62 21.32
N MET A 144 -0.98 -2.64 21.03
CA MET A 144 -1.43 -1.36 20.49
C MET A 144 -2.07 -1.54 19.11
N LEU A 145 -1.50 -2.39 18.25
CA LEU A 145 -2.08 -2.69 16.95
C LEU A 145 -3.44 -3.37 17.07
N LEU A 146 -3.59 -4.29 18.00
CA LEU A 146 -4.89 -4.91 18.27
C LEU A 146 -5.93 -3.90 18.72
N ALA A 147 -5.53 -2.90 19.49
CA ALA A 147 -6.44 -1.88 20.01
C ALA A 147 -6.98 -0.96 18.90
N ILE A 148 -6.23 -0.77 17.83
CA ILE A 148 -6.62 0.12 16.73
C ILE A 148 -7.15 -0.63 15.50
N SER A 149 -7.13 -1.95 15.54
CA SER A 149 -7.63 -2.78 14.44
C SER A 149 -9.16 -2.75 14.31
#